data_22db19108239b2bd899544889f592332
#
_entry.id   22db19108239b2bd899544889f592332
#
_cell.length_a   1.000
_cell.length_b   1.000
_cell.length_c   1.000
_cell.angle_alpha   90.00
_cell.angle_beta   90.00
_cell.angle_gamma   90.00
#
_symmetry.space_group_name_H-M   'P 1'
#
loop_
_entity.id
_entity.type
_entity.pdbx_description
1 polymer ?
#
loop_
_entity_poly.entity_id
_entity_poly.type
_entity_poly.pdbx_seq_one_letter_code
_entity_poly.pdbx_strand_id
1 'polypeptide(L)'
;MVKTKPTVLFKKKSILLIMVFLIGCFVCACGKEKSVVGETLVEDTEEVSSTEETKSAEKEAAEQWEKGYGLPVDEQEEKEAANDCKKMMELIFDIYKDADKGTASNVVLNDETILEMQKRLMETGCPVSTLVTYSNMENYESVDRFLEECTDGKSGSVVIYEIHGDGGIGRMKFIFDGTEMYVVSAGGIWNDNNKPGMSYISYTRIKEWKYTEKGWFGYELCVPEPPEVSEIVDGSCLIRVKPMTEEQREISERCVRG
;
A
#
# COMPACT_ATOMS: atom_id res chain seq x y z
N MET A 1 -16.19 -26.08 -7.83
CA MET A 1 -17.45 -25.78 -7.11
C MET A 1 -17.42 -24.31 -6.77
N VAL A 2 -18.24 -23.50 -7.42
CA VAL A 2 -18.23 -22.02 -7.24
C VAL A 2 -19.09 -21.72 -6.03
N LYS A 3 -18.49 -21.29 -4.92
CA LYS A 3 -19.23 -20.75 -3.78
C LYS A 3 -19.56 -19.29 -4.06
N THR A 4 -20.81 -19.03 -4.40
CA THR A 4 -21.36 -17.67 -4.49
C THR A 4 -21.62 -17.12 -3.09
N LYS A 5 -21.16 -15.88 -2.85
CA LYS A 5 -21.36 -15.12 -1.62
C LYS A 5 -22.84 -14.97 -1.25
N PRO A 6 -23.23 -15.11 0.02
CA PRO A 6 -24.53 -14.63 0.46
C PRO A 6 -24.51 -13.08 0.54
N THR A 7 -25.46 -12.47 -0.15
CA THR A 7 -25.74 -11.03 -0.04
C THR A 7 -26.32 -10.77 1.36
N VAL A 8 -25.49 -10.25 2.27
CA VAL A 8 -25.94 -9.84 3.59
C VAL A 8 -26.23 -8.35 3.55
N LEU A 9 -27.52 -8.05 3.60
CA LEU A 9 -28.06 -6.71 3.76
C LEU A 9 -27.81 -6.24 5.20
N PHE A 10 -26.72 -5.50 5.48
CA PHE A 10 -26.48 -4.94 6.80
C PHE A 10 -26.78 -3.45 6.85
N LYS A 11 -27.64 -3.08 7.82
CA LYS A 11 -28.10 -1.75 8.16
C LYS A 11 -26.93 -0.83 8.53
N LYS A 12 -26.82 0.30 7.84
CA LYS A 12 -26.00 1.48 8.22
C LYS A 12 -26.38 1.99 9.62
N LYS A 13 -25.66 1.57 10.65
CA LYS A 13 -25.64 2.22 11.97
C LYS A 13 -24.51 1.59 12.80
N SER A 14 -23.32 2.16 12.77
CA SER A 14 -22.30 2.04 13.85
C SER A 14 -20.90 2.58 13.51
N ILE A 15 -20.73 3.53 12.62
CA ILE A 15 -19.39 4.12 12.36
C ILE A 15 -19.14 5.40 13.18
N LEU A 16 -20.14 5.90 13.90
CA LEU A 16 -20.03 7.20 14.61
C LEU A 16 -19.50 7.13 16.05
N LEU A 17 -18.98 5.99 16.53
CA LEU A 17 -18.64 5.85 17.96
C LEU A 17 -17.15 5.65 18.28
N ILE A 18 -16.26 5.65 17.31
CA ILE A 18 -14.80 5.40 17.56
C ILE A 18 -13.94 6.66 17.52
N MET A 19 -14.45 7.78 16.99
CA MET A 19 -13.70 9.05 16.87
C MET A 19 -13.70 9.96 18.10
N VAL A 20 -14.42 9.63 19.20
CA VAL A 20 -14.56 10.53 20.36
C VAL A 20 -13.58 10.26 21.50
N PHE A 21 -12.68 9.26 21.42
CA PHE A 21 -11.86 8.87 22.57
C PHE A 21 -10.39 9.32 22.55
N LEU A 22 -9.95 10.17 21.62
CA LEU A 22 -8.55 10.63 21.53
C LEU A 22 -8.33 12.14 21.75
N ILE A 23 -9.34 12.91 22.18
CA ILE A 23 -9.15 14.32 22.50
C ILE A 23 -9.45 14.56 24.00
N GLY A 24 -8.64 13.99 24.87
CA GLY A 24 -8.84 14.19 26.28
C GLY A 24 -7.65 13.87 27.16
N CYS A 25 -6.50 14.49 26.95
CA CYS A 25 -5.46 14.55 27.98
C CYS A 25 -4.31 15.52 27.57
N PHE A 26 -4.55 16.81 27.67
CA PHE A 26 -3.45 17.78 27.87
C PHE A 26 -4.01 19.10 28.41
N VAL A 27 -4.36 19.14 29.68
CA VAL A 27 -4.33 20.37 30.47
C VAL A 27 -4.00 19.99 31.90
N CYS A 28 -2.79 20.24 32.35
CA CYS A 28 -2.45 20.68 33.70
C CYS A 28 -0.94 20.92 33.84
N ALA A 29 -0.55 22.17 33.98
CA ALA A 29 0.38 22.63 35.01
C ALA A 29 0.63 24.13 34.88
N CYS A 30 -0.01 24.85 35.71
CA CYS A 30 0.43 25.84 36.71
C CYS A 30 1.67 26.72 36.45
N GLY A 31 1.43 28.05 36.57
CA GLY A 31 2.44 29.06 36.90
C GLY A 31 1.82 30.43 37.05
N LYS A 32 1.65 30.92 38.28
CA LYS A 32 1.20 32.26 38.68
C LYS A 32 2.24 33.33 38.35
N GLU A 33 1.84 34.53 37.93
CA GLU A 33 1.83 35.77 38.75
C GLU A 33 1.40 37.00 37.97
N LYS A 34 0.42 37.75 38.51
CA LYS A 34 0.16 39.18 38.71
C LYS A 34 0.78 40.21 37.74
N SER A 35 0.11 41.14 37.17
CA SER A 35 -0.83 42.18 37.54
C SER A 35 -0.79 43.32 36.54
N VAL A 36 -1.88 44.07 36.45
CA VAL A 36 -2.13 45.49 36.26
C VAL A 36 -2.64 45.98 34.90
N VAL A 37 -3.97 46.21 34.88
CA VAL A 37 -4.78 47.31 34.34
C VAL A 37 -4.45 47.91 32.96
N GLY A 38 -5.46 47.84 32.10
CA GLY A 38 -5.59 48.67 30.91
C GLY A 38 -6.81 48.21 30.06
N GLU A 39 -7.97 48.81 30.30
CA GLU A 39 -9.15 48.69 29.46
C GLU A 39 -8.86 49.10 28.03
N THR A 40 -9.24 48.29 27.04
CA THR A 40 -9.93 48.78 25.83
C THR A 40 -10.59 47.60 25.11
N LEU A 41 -11.88 47.70 24.91
CA LEU A 41 -12.76 46.91 24.07
C LEU A 41 -12.22 46.78 22.66
N VAL A 42 -12.08 45.54 22.13
CA VAL A 42 -12.31 45.23 20.70
C VAL A 42 -12.94 43.86 20.62
N GLU A 43 -14.06 43.81 19.93
CA GLU A 43 -15.03 42.76 19.73
C GLU A 43 -14.45 41.47 19.07
N ASP A 44 -15.06 40.37 19.48
CA ASP A 44 -15.22 39.08 18.81
C ASP A 44 -15.26 39.14 17.28
N THR A 45 -14.31 38.49 16.60
CA THR A 45 -14.47 38.07 15.20
C THR A 45 -13.59 36.88 14.77
N GLU A 46 -13.00 36.12 15.69
CA GLU A 46 -12.09 34.99 15.31
C GLU A 46 -12.67 33.57 15.49
N GLU A 47 -13.82 33.38 16.11
CA GLU A 47 -14.37 32.03 16.33
C GLU A 47 -15.21 31.44 15.17
N VAL A 48 -15.62 32.25 14.19
CA VAL A 48 -16.51 31.77 13.11
C VAL A 48 -15.71 31.18 11.93
N SER A 49 -14.48 31.65 11.69
CA SER A 49 -13.67 31.18 10.56
C SER A 49 -13.12 29.75 10.75
N SER A 50 -12.73 29.37 11.96
CA SER A 50 -12.17 28.04 12.24
C SER A 50 -13.18 26.89 12.12
N THR A 51 -14.45 27.17 12.33
CA THR A 51 -15.53 26.14 12.31
C THR A 51 -15.98 25.81 10.88
N GLU A 52 -15.92 26.74 9.95
CA GLU A 52 -16.27 26.50 8.55
C GLU A 52 -15.15 25.78 7.79
N GLU A 53 -13.90 26.15 8.03
CA GLU A 53 -12.73 25.46 7.44
C GLU A 53 -12.64 24.01 7.92
N THR A 54 -12.90 23.73 9.19
CA THR A 54 -12.91 22.37 9.74
C THR A 54 -14.02 21.52 9.13
N LYS A 55 -15.22 22.08 8.97
CA LYS A 55 -16.34 21.37 8.33
C LYS A 55 -16.12 21.13 6.84
N SER A 56 -15.42 22.04 6.14
CA SER A 56 -15.04 21.84 4.73
C SER A 56 -14.04 20.70 4.60
N ALA A 57 -13.00 20.69 5.44
CA ALA A 57 -11.98 19.63 5.43
C ALA A 57 -12.55 18.25 5.79
N GLU A 58 -13.45 18.16 6.77
CA GLU A 58 -14.14 16.91 7.11
C GLU A 58 -15.02 16.40 5.96
N LYS A 59 -15.69 17.29 5.25
CA LYS A 59 -16.51 16.92 4.09
C LYS A 59 -15.65 16.43 2.93
N GLU A 60 -14.56 17.11 2.62
CA GLU A 60 -13.61 16.70 1.59
C GLU A 60 -12.97 15.35 1.90
N ALA A 61 -12.58 15.12 3.16
CA ALA A 61 -12.08 13.84 3.62
C ALA A 61 -13.11 12.70 3.46
N ALA A 62 -14.39 12.97 3.81
CA ALA A 62 -15.46 11.98 3.66
C ALA A 62 -15.71 11.64 2.18
N GLU A 63 -15.71 12.63 1.29
CA GLU A 63 -15.83 12.42 -0.15
C GLU A 63 -14.64 11.63 -0.72
N GLN A 64 -13.41 11.86 -0.21
CA GLN A 64 -12.22 11.12 -0.60
C GLN A 64 -12.34 9.65 -0.20
N TRP A 65 -12.79 9.36 1.02
CA TRP A 65 -13.04 7.99 1.48
C TRP A 65 -14.12 7.28 0.67
N GLU A 66 -15.16 8.00 0.23
CA GLU A 66 -16.20 7.44 -0.62
C GLU A 66 -15.65 7.06 -2.01
N LYS A 67 -14.81 7.89 -2.60
CA LYS A 67 -14.12 7.60 -3.87
C LYS A 67 -13.19 6.40 -3.76
N GLY A 68 -12.50 6.23 -2.64
CA GLY A 68 -11.63 5.10 -2.34
C GLY A 68 -10.23 5.17 -2.98
N TYR A 69 -9.85 6.29 -3.62
CA TYR A 69 -8.50 6.50 -4.15
C TYR A 69 -7.92 7.82 -3.67
N GLY A 70 -6.57 7.92 -3.66
CA GLY A 70 -5.89 9.08 -3.12
C GLY A 70 -6.22 9.32 -1.64
N LEU A 71 -6.45 8.25 -0.87
CA LEU A 71 -6.75 8.34 0.55
C LEU A 71 -5.56 8.95 1.30
N PRO A 72 -5.81 9.68 2.40
CA PRO A 72 -4.74 10.27 3.18
C PRO A 72 -3.87 9.18 3.82
N VAL A 73 -2.56 9.27 3.61
CA VAL A 73 -1.58 8.43 4.29
C VAL A 73 -1.18 9.14 5.58
N ASP A 74 -1.21 8.45 6.71
CA ASP A 74 -0.74 9.04 7.95
C ASP A 74 0.80 9.13 7.98
N GLU A 75 1.31 10.07 8.76
CA GLU A 75 2.75 10.37 8.82
C GLU A 75 3.58 9.18 9.30
N GLN A 76 3.01 8.32 10.16
CA GLN A 76 3.70 7.13 10.65
C GLN A 76 3.84 6.08 9.54
N GLU A 77 2.76 5.83 8.78
CA GLU A 77 2.79 4.90 7.65
C GLU A 77 3.73 5.38 6.55
N GLU A 78 3.77 6.70 6.29
CA GLU A 78 4.70 7.27 5.32
C GLU A 78 6.16 7.04 5.74
N LYS A 79 6.48 7.27 7.01
CA LYS A 79 7.82 6.99 7.58
C LYS A 79 8.17 5.51 7.54
N GLU A 80 7.22 4.63 7.88
CA GLU A 80 7.41 3.18 7.80
C GLU A 80 7.70 2.75 6.36
N ALA A 81 6.90 3.19 5.40
CA ALA A 81 7.08 2.85 4.00
C ALA A 81 8.44 3.30 3.46
N ALA A 82 8.85 4.54 3.79
CA ALA A 82 10.14 5.08 3.37
C ALA A 82 11.32 4.29 3.98
N ASN A 83 11.23 3.97 5.27
CA ASN A 83 12.27 3.20 5.96
C ASN A 83 12.35 1.75 5.44
N ASP A 84 11.21 1.13 5.18
CA ASP A 84 11.13 -0.23 4.64
C ASP A 84 11.74 -0.31 3.24
N CYS A 85 11.34 0.57 2.32
CA CYS A 85 11.93 0.64 0.99
C CYS A 85 13.44 0.86 1.05
N LYS A 86 13.88 1.84 1.85
CA LYS A 86 15.30 2.14 2.03
C LYS A 86 16.07 0.93 2.55
N LYS A 87 15.57 0.27 3.60
CA LYS A 87 16.20 -0.92 4.21
C LYS A 87 16.35 -2.05 3.19
N MET A 88 15.28 -2.36 2.43
CA MET A 88 15.34 -3.41 1.42
C MET A 88 16.34 -3.07 0.30
N MET A 89 16.39 -1.81 -0.14
CA MET A 89 17.37 -1.38 -1.13
C MET A 89 18.81 -1.45 -0.60
N GLU A 90 19.05 -1.05 0.65
CA GLU A 90 20.39 -1.15 1.26
C GLU A 90 20.90 -2.60 1.34
N LEU A 91 20.01 -3.58 1.53
CA LEU A 91 20.38 -5.00 1.56
C LEU A 91 20.85 -5.56 0.20
N ILE A 92 20.42 -4.96 -0.90
CA ILE A 92 20.77 -5.36 -2.26
C ILE A 92 21.75 -4.39 -2.95
N PHE A 93 22.26 -3.43 -2.20
CA PHE A 93 23.08 -2.35 -2.76
C PHE A 93 24.34 -2.85 -3.47
N ASP A 94 25.04 -3.83 -2.91
CA ASP A 94 26.23 -4.43 -3.50
C ASP A 94 25.93 -5.08 -4.85
N ILE A 95 24.85 -5.86 -4.92
CA ILE A 95 24.38 -6.48 -6.16
C ILE A 95 24.01 -5.41 -7.19
N TYR A 96 23.21 -4.41 -6.79
CA TYR A 96 22.81 -3.31 -7.68
C TYR A 96 24.00 -2.51 -8.20
N LYS A 97 24.98 -2.21 -7.33
CA LYS A 97 26.16 -1.41 -7.67
C LYS A 97 27.02 -2.09 -8.74
N ASP A 98 27.18 -3.40 -8.62
CA ASP A 98 28.07 -4.20 -9.47
C ASP A 98 27.36 -4.74 -10.72
N ALA A 99 26.04 -4.57 -10.81
CA ALA A 99 25.22 -5.02 -11.94
C ALA A 99 25.52 -4.27 -13.24
N ASP A 100 25.41 -4.97 -14.37
CA ASP A 100 25.29 -4.35 -15.68
C ASP A 100 23.92 -3.67 -15.81
N LYS A 101 23.92 -2.35 -15.93
CA LYS A 101 22.73 -1.51 -16.03
C LYS A 101 22.31 -1.25 -17.48
N GLY A 102 22.99 -1.87 -18.43
CA GLY A 102 22.79 -1.62 -19.86
C GLY A 102 23.32 -0.26 -20.31
N THR A 103 23.03 0.09 -21.55
CA THR A 103 23.48 1.34 -22.19
C THR A 103 22.35 2.33 -22.45
N ALA A 104 21.10 1.96 -22.11
CA ALA A 104 19.94 2.83 -22.28
C ALA A 104 19.90 3.93 -21.20
N SER A 105 19.09 4.97 -21.43
CA SER A 105 18.85 6.03 -20.44
C SER A 105 18.20 5.53 -19.16
N ASN A 106 17.42 4.43 -19.28
CA ASN A 106 16.80 3.78 -18.14
C ASN A 106 17.58 2.52 -17.77
N VAL A 107 17.80 2.31 -16.49
CA VAL A 107 18.40 1.08 -15.97
C VAL A 107 17.49 -0.10 -16.26
N VAL A 108 18.04 -1.17 -16.83
CA VAL A 108 17.34 -2.45 -17.02
C VAL A 108 18.32 -3.55 -16.62
N LEU A 109 18.03 -4.19 -15.49
CA LEU A 109 18.81 -5.32 -14.99
C LEU A 109 18.38 -6.61 -15.69
N ASN A 110 19.30 -7.55 -15.82
CA ASN A 110 18.96 -8.87 -16.31
C ASN A 110 18.25 -9.72 -15.22
N ASP A 111 17.55 -10.77 -15.68
CA ASP A 111 16.78 -11.65 -14.80
C ASP A 111 17.63 -12.31 -13.71
N GLU A 112 18.87 -12.70 -14.02
CA GLU A 112 19.79 -13.34 -13.07
C GLU A 112 20.11 -12.41 -11.90
N THR A 113 20.41 -11.14 -12.18
CA THR A 113 20.63 -10.11 -11.16
C THR A 113 19.40 -9.88 -10.29
N ILE A 114 18.21 -9.79 -10.90
CA ILE A 114 16.94 -9.62 -10.17
C ILE A 114 16.67 -10.81 -9.24
N LEU A 115 16.90 -12.05 -9.72
CA LEU A 115 16.72 -13.26 -8.90
C LEU A 115 17.76 -13.37 -7.78
N GLU A 116 18.99 -12.89 -7.98
CA GLU A 116 19.98 -12.78 -6.92
C GLU A 116 19.54 -11.80 -5.82
N MET A 117 19.01 -10.64 -6.22
CA MET A 117 18.42 -9.67 -5.28
C MET A 117 17.24 -10.29 -4.51
N GLN A 118 16.35 -11.01 -5.20
CA GLN A 118 15.23 -11.71 -4.55
C GLN A 118 15.72 -12.69 -3.49
N LYS A 119 16.70 -13.50 -3.83
CA LYS A 119 17.30 -14.45 -2.90
C LYS A 119 17.92 -13.76 -1.67
N ARG A 120 18.55 -12.61 -1.85
CA ARG A 120 19.08 -11.81 -0.74
C ARG A 120 17.98 -11.29 0.16
N LEU A 121 16.89 -10.75 -0.42
CA LEU A 121 15.77 -10.24 0.36
C LEU A 121 14.92 -11.33 1.01
N MET A 122 14.86 -12.53 0.43
CA MET A 122 14.21 -13.71 1.03
C MET A 122 14.75 -14.01 2.45
N GLU A 123 16.05 -13.76 2.70
CA GLU A 123 16.68 -13.98 4.00
C GLU A 123 16.09 -13.11 5.13
N THR A 124 15.38 -12.04 4.78
CA THR A 124 14.66 -11.20 5.76
C THR A 124 13.42 -11.86 6.35
N GLY A 125 12.93 -12.94 5.72
CA GLY A 125 11.66 -13.58 6.05
C GLY A 125 10.43 -12.84 5.52
N CYS A 126 10.60 -11.72 4.80
CA CYS A 126 9.50 -10.99 4.19
C CYS A 126 9.07 -11.63 2.87
N PRO A 127 7.78 -11.53 2.48
CA PRO A 127 7.33 -11.90 1.14
C PRO A 127 7.99 -11.02 0.07
N VAL A 128 8.64 -11.66 -0.91
CA VAL A 128 9.34 -10.96 -1.99
C VAL A 128 8.96 -11.56 -3.35
N SER A 129 8.42 -10.73 -4.23
CA SER A 129 8.13 -11.05 -5.63
C SER A 129 9.07 -10.32 -6.60
N THR A 130 9.05 -10.73 -7.86
CA THR A 130 9.74 -10.06 -8.96
C THR A 130 8.89 -10.09 -10.22
N LEU A 131 9.22 -9.27 -11.21
CA LEU A 131 8.63 -9.29 -12.55
C LEU A 131 9.30 -10.32 -13.47
N VAL A 132 10.29 -11.09 -13.00
CA VAL A 132 10.94 -12.13 -13.78
C VAL A 132 9.95 -13.25 -14.08
N THR A 133 9.83 -13.58 -15.36
CA THR A 133 8.88 -14.60 -15.84
C THR A 133 9.14 -15.94 -15.15
N TYR A 134 8.08 -16.56 -14.66
CA TYR A 134 8.10 -17.84 -13.92
C TYR A 134 8.83 -17.82 -12.57
N SER A 135 9.23 -16.66 -12.06
CA SER A 135 9.70 -16.58 -10.68
C SER A 135 8.53 -16.84 -9.71
N ASN A 136 8.85 -17.35 -8.53
CA ASN A 136 7.89 -17.51 -7.45
C ASN A 136 8.05 -16.38 -6.45
N MET A 137 6.98 -16.09 -5.70
CA MET A 137 7.11 -15.27 -4.50
C MET A 137 7.85 -16.07 -3.43
N GLU A 138 8.89 -15.51 -2.88
CA GLU A 138 9.58 -16.05 -1.71
C GLU A 138 8.84 -15.69 -0.42
N ASN A 139 8.88 -16.56 0.59
CA ASN A 139 8.20 -16.39 1.89
C ASN A 139 6.69 -16.11 1.76
N TYR A 140 6.03 -16.72 0.80
CA TYR A 140 4.64 -16.46 0.43
C TYR A 140 3.62 -16.88 1.52
N GLU A 141 4.01 -17.74 2.46
CA GLU A 141 3.09 -18.37 3.42
C GLU A 141 2.36 -17.36 4.32
N SER A 142 2.97 -16.21 4.58
CA SER A 142 2.32 -15.15 5.35
C SER A 142 1.22 -14.45 4.54
N VAL A 143 1.42 -14.30 3.23
CA VAL A 143 0.44 -13.73 2.30
C VAL A 143 -0.71 -14.71 2.09
N ASP A 144 -0.40 -16.00 1.87
CA ASP A 144 -1.39 -17.08 1.73
C ASP A 144 -2.32 -17.12 2.94
N ARG A 145 -1.74 -17.16 4.14
CA ARG A 145 -2.50 -17.15 5.40
C ARG A 145 -3.36 -15.90 5.55
N PHE A 146 -2.81 -14.72 5.30
CA PHE A 146 -3.55 -13.45 5.36
C PHE A 146 -4.77 -13.49 4.44
N LEU A 147 -4.60 -13.90 3.17
CA LEU A 147 -5.69 -13.95 2.21
C LEU A 147 -6.75 -15.01 2.55
N GLU A 148 -6.34 -16.17 3.09
CA GLU A 148 -7.27 -17.17 3.60
C GLU A 148 -8.08 -16.62 4.80
N GLU A 149 -7.44 -15.92 5.74
CA GLU A 149 -8.10 -15.27 6.87
C GLU A 149 -9.06 -14.16 6.43
N CYS A 150 -8.71 -13.38 5.40
CA CYS A 150 -9.61 -12.40 4.82
C CYS A 150 -10.88 -13.04 4.22
N THR A 151 -10.78 -14.22 3.60
CA THR A 151 -11.96 -14.94 3.09
C THR A 151 -12.91 -15.37 4.21
N ASP A 152 -12.39 -15.56 5.42
CA ASP A 152 -13.15 -15.85 6.64
C ASP A 152 -13.66 -14.57 7.35
N GLY A 153 -13.39 -13.38 6.80
CA GLY A 153 -13.79 -12.09 7.37
C GLY A 153 -12.92 -11.61 8.53
N LYS A 154 -11.73 -12.19 8.72
CA LYS A 154 -10.81 -11.76 9.78
C LYS A 154 -9.98 -10.57 9.31
N SER A 155 -9.96 -9.50 10.10
CA SER A 155 -9.11 -8.33 9.86
C SER A 155 -7.63 -8.65 10.03
N GLY A 156 -6.77 -7.96 9.27
CA GLY A 156 -5.33 -8.13 9.36
C GLY A 156 -4.59 -7.30 8.32
N SER A 157 -3.28 -7.47 8.26
CA SER A 157 -2.46 -6.85 7.22
C SER A 157 -1.24 -7.71 6.86
N VAL A 158 -0.73 -7.50 5.65
CA VAL A 158 0.51 -8.12 5.17
C VAL A 158 1.26 -7.15 4.28
N VAL A 159 2.60 -7.20 4.32
CA VAL A 159 3.46 -6.42 3.43
C VAL A 159 4.13 -7.37 2.42
N ILE A 160 4.10 -6.99 1.15
CA ILE A 160 4.78 -7.66 0.05
C ILE A 160 5.79 -6.68 -0.54
N TYR A 161 7.00 -7.14 -0.82
CA TYR A 161 8.00 -6.41 -1.59
C TYR A 161 8.09 -6.96 -2.99
N GLU A 162 8.26 -6.07 -3.98
CA GLU A 162 8.48 -6.44 -5.38
C GLU A 162 9.74 -5.78 -5.90
N ILE A 163 10.63 -6.56 -6.50
CA ILE A 163 11.84 -6.05 -7.14
C ILE A 163 11.50 -5.70 -8.59
N HIS A 164 11.71 -4.45 -8.94
CA HIS A 164 11.46 -3.93 -10.28
C HIS A 164 12.65 -4.19 -11.21
N GLY A 165 12.42 -4.11 -12.53
CA GLY A 165 13.44 -4.33 -13.54
C GLY A 165 14.62 -3.35 -13.52
N ASP A 166 14.48 -2.21 -12.88
CA ASP A 166 15.52 -1.21 -12.63
C ASP A 166 16.25 -1.40 -11.29
N GLY A 167 15.90 -2.45 -10.53
CA GLY A 167 16.44 -2.71 -9.20
C GLY A 167 15.81 -1.87 -8.09
N GLY A 168 14.77 -1.10 -8.39
CA GLY A 168 13.93 -0.45 -7.40
C GLY A 168 13.08 -1.44 -6.63
N ILE A 169 12.47 -1.00 -5.53
CA ILE A 169 11.63 -1.82 -4.64
C ILE A 169 10.23 -1.23 -4.56
N GLY A 170 9.23 -2.01 -4.97
CA GLY A 170 7.83 -1.77 -4.61
C GLY A 170 7.53 -2.34 -3.22
N ARG A 171 6.79 -1.60 -2.40
CA ARG A 171 6.23 -2.06 -1.13
C ARG A 171 4.72 -1.94 -1.20
N MET A 172 4.02 -3.05 -1.01
CA MET A 172 2.56 -3.12 -0.98
C MET A 172 2.12 -3.64 0.38
N LYS A 173 1.48 -2.79 1.19
CA LYS A 173 0.85 -3.18 2.45
C LYS A 173 -0.64 -3.34 2.23
N PHE A 174 -1.10 -4.58 2.18
CA PHE A 174 -2.52 -4.90 2.14
C PHE A 174 -3.10 -4.88 3.54
N ILE A 175 -4.26 -4.24 3.70
CA ILE A 175 -4.97 -4.09 4.97
C ILE A 175 -6.42 -4.51 4.74
N PHE A 176 -6.91 -5.45 5.54
CA PHE A 176 -8.31 -5.86 5.54
C PHE A 176 -8.93 -5.57 6.91
N ASP A 177 -10.00 -4.78 6.94
CA ASP A 177 -10.67 -4.39 8.19
C ASP A 177 -11.75 -5.37 8.66
N GLY A 178 -11.95 -6.45 7.93
CA GLY A 178 -13.02 -7.44 8.13
C GLY A 178 -14.17 -7.28 7.14
N THR A 179 -14.18 -6.20 6.35
CA THR A 179 -15.22 -5.88 5.37
C THR A 179 -14.63 -5.44 4.05
N GLU A 180 -13.74 -4.44 4.09
CA GLU A 180 -13.08 -3.84 2.93
C GLU A 180 -11.58 -4.07 2.96
N MET A 181 -10.98 -4.12 1.80
CA MET A 181 -9.53 -4.26 1.65
C MET A 181 -8.95 -2.98 1.06
N TYR A 182 -7.78 -2.62 1.55
CA TYR A 182 -7.02 -1.44 1.14
C TYR A 182 -5.58 -1.82 0.84
N VAL A 183 -4.91 -1.00 0.05
CA VAL A 183 -3.46 -1.14 -0.18
C VAL A 183 -2.77 0.21 -0.04
N VAL A 184 -1.69 0.22 0.77
CA VAL A 184 -0.71 1.30 0.77
C VAL A 184 0.46 0.85 -0.08
N SER A 185 0.64 1.51 -1.21
CA SER A 185 1.73 1.23 -2.16
C SER A 185 2.78 2.32 -2.09
N ALA A 186 4.05 1.94 -2.03
CA ALA A 186 5.18 2.86 -2.05
C ALA A 186 6.28 2.32 -2.98
N GLY A 187 7.04 3.22 -3.61
CA GLY A 187 8.13 2.86 -4.48
C GLY A 187 9.46 3.44 -4.01
N GLY A 188 10.47 2.58 -3.88
CA GLY A 188 11.87 2.95 -3.68
C GLY A 188 12.63 2.89 -5.00
N ILE A 189 13.40 3.93 -5.30
CA ILE A 189 14.22 4.04 -6.51
C ILE A 189 15.66 4.43 -6.16
N TRP A 190 16.60 4.08 -7.03
CA TRP A 190 17.98 4.54 -6.95
C TRP A 190 18.13 5.92 -7.63
N ASN A 191 18.75 6.87 -6.94
CA ASN A 191 19.12 8.14 -7.56
C ASN A 191 20.45 8.02 -8.32
N ASP A 192 20.86 9.10 -9.01
CA ASP A 192 22.10 9.16 -9.80
C ASP A 192 23.37 8.84 -9.01
N ASN A 193 23.33 8.93 -7.69
CA ASN A 193 24.45 8.59 -6.79
C ASN A 193 24.32 7.17 -6.20
N ASN A 194 23.45 6.33 -6.76
CA ASN A 194 23.11 5.00 -6.25
C ASN A 194 22.67 5.03 -4.78
N LYS A 195 21.94 6.07 -4.36
CA LYS A 195 21.34 6.14 -3.02
C LYS A 195 19.84 5.86 -3.13
N PRO A 196 19.29 5.09 -2.17
CA PRO A 196 17.86 4.83 -2.16
C PRO A 196 17.07 6.10 -1.84
N GLY A 197 15.95 6.28 -2.52
CA GLY A 197 14.98 7.33 -2.25
C GLY A 197 13.57 6.82 -2.49
N MET A 198 12.57 7.38 -1.84
CA MET A 198 11.17 7.09 -2.11
C MET A 198 10.68 7.90 -3.30
N SER A 199 10.02 7.27 -4.26
CA SER A 199 9.49 7.91 -5.45
C SER A 199 8.02 8.29 -5.32
N TYR A 200 7.22 7.47 -4.65
CA TYR A 200 5.80 7.72 -4.41
C TYR A 200 5.31 6.95 -3.19
N ILE A 201 4.19 7.40 -2.66
CA ILE A 201 3.32 6.63 -1.77
C ILE A 201 1.87 6.91 -2.14
N SER A 202 1.02 5.90 -2.08
CA SER A 202 -0.41 6.01 -2.33
C SER A 202 -1.19 5.09 -1.41
N TYR A 203 -2.41 5.50 -1.04
CA TYR A 203 -3.33 4.69 -0.26
C TYR A 203 -4.65 4.60 -1.02
N THR A 204 -5.09 3.37 -1.30
CA THR A 204 -6.23 3.12 -2.19
C THR A 204 -7.06 1.95 -1.67
N ARG A 205 -8.38 2.08 -1.75
CA ARG A 205 -9.29 0.97 -1.47
C ARG A 205 -9.33 0.00 -2.66
N ILE A 206 -9.40 -1.27 -2.37
CA ILE A 206 -9.62 -2.33 -3.34
C ILE A 206 -11.13 -2.49 -3.53
N LYS A 207 -11.61 -2.25 -4.75
CA LYS A 207 -13.01 -2.31 -5.12
C LYS A 207 -13.55 -3.73 -5.08
N GLU A 208 -12.80 -4.65 -5.67
CA GLU A 208 -13.08 -6.08 -5.70
C GLU A 208 -11.79 -6.88 -5.56
N TRP A 209 -11.86 -8.04 -4.93
CA TRP A 209 -10.72 -8.94 -4.86
C TRP A 209 -11.15 -10.40 -4.82
N LYS A 210 -10.24 -11.27 -5.22
CA LYS A 210 -10.45 -12.72 -5.24
C LYS A 210 -9.14 -13.44 -4.96
N TYR A 211 -9.17 -14.42 -4.09
CA TYR A 211 -8.08 -15.37 -3.90
C TYR A 211 -8.50 -16.77 -4.34
N THR A 212 -7.69 -17.44 -5.16
CA THR A 212 -8.02 -18.75 -5.72
C THR A 212 -7.23 -19.85 -5.02
N GLU A 213 -7.76 -21.08 -5.01
CA GLU A 213 -7.08 -22.28 -4.51
C GLU A 213 -5.71 -22.52 -5.20
N LYS A 214 -5.56 -22.03 -6.43
CA LYS A 214 -4.31 -22.10 -7.21
C LYS A 214 -3.29 -21.03 -6.81
N GLY A 215 -3.59 -20.20 -5.81
CA GLY A 215 -2.69 -19.15 -5.31
C GLY A 215 -2.65 -17.87 -6.15
N TRP A 216 -3.68 -17.57 -6.92
CA TRP A 216 -3.81 -16.29 -7.60
C TRP A 216 -4.64 -15.31 -6.76
N PHE A 217 -4.05 -14.17 -6.46
CA PHE A 217 -4.70 -13.03 -5.84
C PHE A 217 -4.94 -11.96 -6.91
N GLY A 218 -6.17 -11.82 -7.33
CA GLY A 218 -6.61 -10.79 -8.26
C GLY A 218 -7.40 -9.72 -7.50
N TYR A 219 -7.17 -8.46 -7.84
CA TYR A 219 -7.89 -7.35 -7.25
C TYR A 219 -8.03 -6.18 -8.24
N GLU A 220 -9.02 -5.34 -8.01
CA GLU A 220 -9.30 -4.12 -8.76
C GLU A 220 -9.24 -2.92 -7.82
N LEU A 221 -8.43 -1.92 -8.14
CA LEU A 221 -8.31 -0.69 -7.36
C LEU A 221 -9.47 0.26 -7.67
N CYS A 222 -9.90 1.05 -6.68
CA CYS A 222 -10.65 2.25 -6.95
C CYS A 222 -9.71 3.24 -7.66
N VAL A 223 -10.06 3.63 -8.88
CA VAL A 223 -9.29 4.59 -9.69
C VAL A 223 -10.19 5.76 -10.08
N PRO A 224 -9.65 6.96 -10.36
CA PRO A 224 -10.43 8.03 -10.95
C PRO A 224 -11.07 7.54 -12.25
N GLU A 225 -12.35 7.79 -12.43
CA GLU A 225 -13.00 7.59 -13.72
C GLU A 225 -12.67 8.80 -14.61
N PRO A 226 -11.70 8.71 -15.53
CA PRO A 226 -11.46 9.78 -16.48
C PRO A 226 -12.63 9.82 -17.45
N PRO A 227 -13.20 10.97 -17.72
CA PRO A 227 -14.39 11.10 -18.57
C PRO A 227 -14.20 10.60 -20.01
N GLU A 228 -12.98 10.34 -20.44
CA GLU A 228 -12.70 10.05 -21.87
C GLU A 228 -11.71 8.89 -22.12
N VAL A 229 -11.18 8.22 -21.10
CA VAL A 229 -10.10 7.21 -21.24
C VAL A 229 -10.33 5.97 -20.36
N SER A 230 -11.54 5.72 -19.95
CA SER A 230 -11.92 4.63 -19.02
C SER A 230 -11.55 3.22 -19.50
N GLU A 231 -11.30 3.02 -20.79
CA GLU A 231 -10.94 1.71 -21.35
C GLU A 231 -9.47 1.34 -21.15
N ILE A 232 -8.60 2.28 -20.73
CA ILE A 232 -7.15 2.05 -20.64
C ILE A 232 -6.67 1.83 -19.21
N VAL A 233 -7.42 2.31 -18.20
CA VAL A 233 -7.06 2.19 -16.78
C VAL A 233 -8.19 1.49 -16.04
N ASP A 234 -8.09 0.17 -15.93
CA ASP A 234 -9.09 -0.67 -15.27
C ASP A 234 -8.76 -0.96 -13.79
N GLY A 235 -7.60 -0.53 -13.29
CA GLY A 235 -7.19 -0.78 -11.91
C GLY A 235 -6.95 -2.25 -11.57
N SER A 236 -7.03 -3.15 -12.56
CA SER A 236 -6.89 -4.59 -12.33
C SER A 236 -5.45 -4.99 -12.07
N CYS A 237 -5.26 -5.78 -11.04
CA CYS A 237 -3.96 -6.31 -10.62
C CYS A 237 -4.06 -7.81 -10.38
N LEU A 238 -2.99 -8.53 -10.66
CA LEU A 238 -2.91 -9.97 -10.47
C LEU A 238 -1.56 -10.35 -9.86
N ILE A 239 -1.59 -10.95 -8.68
CA ILE A 239 -0.40 -11.41 -7.98
C ILE A 239 -0.46 -12.94 -7.86
N ARG A 240 0.61 -13.60 -8.23
CA ARG A 240 0.77 -15.01 -7.95
C ARG A 240 1.43 -15.18 -6.57
N VAL A 241 0.67 -15.71 -5.65
CA VAL A 241 1.12 -15.95 -4.26
C VAL A 241 1.75 -17.34 -4.16
N LYS A 242 0.97 -18.40 -4.43
CA LYS A 242 1.49 -19.79 -4.31
C LYS A 242 2.41 -20.14 -5.48
N PRO A 243 3.51 -20.89 -5.25
CA PRO A 243 4.39 -21.36 -6.30
C PRO A 243 3.66 -22.18 -7.38
N MET A 244 4.15 -22.11 -8.61
CA MET A 244 3.68 -23.00 -9.67
C MET A 244 4.05 -24.44 -9.36
N THR A 245 3.09 -25.35 -9.60
CA THR A 245 3.43 -26.78 -9.71
C THR A 245 4.26 -27.03 -10.97
N GLU A 246 5.01 -28.13 -11.00
CA GLU A 246 5.79 -28.49 -12.18
C GLU A 246 4.92 -28.61 -13.44
N GLU A 247 3.74 -29.22 -13.31
CA GLU A 247 2.77 -29.34 -14.40
C GLU A 247 2.34 -27.95 -14.92
N GLN A 248 2.07 -26.99 -14.02
CA GLN A 248 1.70 -25.63 -14.40
C GLN A 248 2.85 -24.91 -15.12
N ARG A 249 4.08 -25.11 -14.69
CA ARG A 249 5.29 -24.57 -15.30
C ARG A 249 5.46 -25.12 -16.72
N GLU A 250 5.39 -26.42 -16.90
CA GLU A 250 5.48 -27.07 -18.21
C GLU A 250 4.40 -26.61 -19.18
N ILE A 251 3.14 -26.40 -18.70
CA ILE A 251 2.04 -25.88 -19.53
C ILE A 251 2.36 -24.45 -19.96
N SER A 252 2.80 -23.60 -19.03
CA SER A 252 3.13 -22.20 -19.32
C SER A 252 4.27 -22.08 -20.33
N GLU A 253 5.34 -22.87 -20.17
CA GLU A 253 6.46 -22.88 -21.10
C GLU A 253 6.08 -23.36 -22.50
N ARG A 254 5.18 -24.33 -22.60
CA ARG A 254 4.64 -24.76 -23.91
C ARG A 254 3.83 -23.68 -24.60
N CYS A 255 3.05 -22.91 -23.85
CA CYS A 255 2.24 -21.80 -24.40
C CYS A 255 3.09 -20.64 -24.92
N VAL A 256 4.30 -20.44 -24.37
CA VAL A 256 5.22 -19.37 -24.80
C VAL A 256 6.04 -19.78 -26.04
N ARG A 257 6.28 -21.08 -26.23
CA ARG A 257 7.07 -21.60 -27.37
C ARG A 257 6.25 -21.89 -28.62
N GLY A 258 4.93 -21.83 -28.54
CA GLY A 258 3.99 -22.04 -29.66
C GLY A 258 3.49 -20.76 -30.22
#